data_d4fe09e64d01b22c70bf344d73a723f9
#
_entry.id   d4fe09e64d01b22c70bf344d73a723f9
#
_cell.length_a   1.000
_cell.length_b   1.000
_cell.length_c   1.000
_cell.angle_alpha   90.00
_cell.angle_beta   90.00
_cell.angle_gamma   90.00
#
_symmetry.space_group_name_H-M   'P 1'
#
loop_
_entity.id
_entity.type
_entity.pdbx_description
1 polymer ?
#
loop_
_entity_poly.entity_id
_entity_poly.type
_entity_poly.pdbx_seq_one_letter_code
_entity_poly.pdbx_strand_id
1 'polypeptide(L)'
;MSPAPTPTPYIVEEYVRWSDVDFAGIIFYGAYVRFFEIAETEMFRHCGLAYKDVFDRYGIFLPRKAIHNEFFHPARLDDRLRVAAYVGKVGRTSMTLNFDVLNDARPGLAAAGWMVLVCVDREKLKPRALPPALLQALAPHTLPLAAARAALGVTT
;
A
#
# COMPACT_ATOMS: atom_id res chain seq x y z
N MET A 1 4.59 -31.21 -6.24
CA MET A 1 4.39 -29.93 -5.53
C MET A 1 3.91 -28.88 -6.53
N SER A 2 2.82 -28.20 -6.20
CA SER A 2 2.37 -27.08 -7.01
C SER A 2 3.34 -25.91 -6.86
N PRO A 3 3.66 -25.17 -7.93
CA PRO A 3 4.48 -23.97 -7.81
C PRO A 3 3.77 -22.95 -6.91
N ALA A 4 4.56 -22.13 -6.21
CA ALA A 4 4.01 -21.03 -5.43
C ALA A 4 3.17 -20.12 -6.36
N PRO A 5 2.04 -19.58 -5.88
CA PRO A 5 1.22 -18.68 -6.69
C PRO A 5 2.03 -17.44 -7.08
N THR A 6 1.80 -16.94 -8.29
CA THR A 6 2.43 -15.70 -8.76
C THR A 6 2.01 -14.55 -7.87
N PRO A 7 2.95 -13.73 -7.37
CA PRO A 7 2.60 -12.57 -6.57
C PRO A 7 1.72 -11.58 -7.33
N THR A 8 0.75 -11.00 -6.63
CA THR A 8 -0.19 -10.01 -7.18
C THR A 8 -0.37 -8.84 -6.20
N PRO A 9 -0.73 -7.64 -6.70
CA PRO A 9 -1.14 -6.57 -5.80
C PRO A 9 -2.35 -6.99 -4.96
N TYR A 10 -2.41 -6.50 -3.74
CA TYR A 10 -3.62 -6.63 -2.93
C TYR A 10 -4.55 -5.46 -3.23
N ILE A 11 -5.82 -5.72 -3.48
CA ILE A 11 -6.78 -4.71 -3.92
C ILE A 11 -7.91 -4.60 -2.91
N VAL A 12 -8.19 -3.38 -2.47
CA VAL A 12 -9.40 -3.04 -1.72
C VAL A 12 -10.30 -2.16 -2.58
N GLU A 13 -11.61 -2.25 -2.36
CA GLU A 13 -12.60 -1.39 -2.98
C GLU A 13 -13.13 -0.42 -1.93
N GLU A 14 -13.12 0.87 -2.26
CA GLU A 14 -13.61 1.94 -1.40
C GLU A 14 -14.32 3.01 -2.20
N TYR A 15 -15.34 3.61 -1.61
CA TYR A 15 -16.01 4.76 -2.19
C TYR A 15 -15.38 6.06 -1.70
N VAL A 16 -15.35 7.06 -2.57
CA VAL A 16 -15.04 8.44 -2.17
C VAL A 16 -16.21 8.96 -1.33
N ARG A 17 -15.92 9.33 -0.09
CA ARG A 17 -16.90 9.73 0.88
C ARG A 17 -16.95 11.25 1.02
N TRP A 18 -17.99 11.74 1.68
CA TRP A 18 -18.16 13.16 1.96
C TRP A 18 -16.92 13.79 2.61
N SER A 19 -16.29 13.09 3.55
CA SER A 19 -15.10 13.56 4.24
C SER A 19 -13.83 13.59 3.38
N ASP A 20 -13.86 13.00 2.18
CA ASP A 20 -12.70 12.91 1.30
C ASP A 20 -12.65 14.07 0.28
N VAL A 21 -13.74 14.82 0.09
CA VAL A 21 -13.83 15.87 -0.92
C VAL A 21 -13.66 17.25 -0.32
N ASP A 22 -13.09 18.16 -1.12
CA ASP A 22 -12.93 19.56 -0.75
C ASP A 22 -13.98 20.46 -1.43
N PHE A 23 -13.78 21.76 -1.31
CA PHE A 23 -14.69 22.75 -1.89
C PHE A 23 -14.81 22.65 -3.42
N ALA A 24 -13.82 22.10 -4.11
CA ALA A 24 -13.88 21.88 -5.55
C ALA A 24 -14.77 20.68 -5.95
N GLY A 25 -15.26 19.91 -4.98
CA GLY A 25 -16.09 18.73 -5.22
C GLY A 25 -15.31 17.51 -5.69
N ILE A 26 -13.99 17.53 -5.55
CA ILE A 26 -13.11 16.42 -5.85
C ILE A 26 -12.35 16.00 -4.59
N ILE A 27 -11.81 14.80 -4.62
CA ILE A 27 -10.97 14.30 -3.53
C ILE A 27 -9.78 15.24 -3.32
N PHE A 28 -9.54 15.65 -2.06
CA PHE A 28 -8.37 16.47 -1.77
C PHE A 28 -7.12 15.59 -1.59
N TYR A 29 -5.94 16.17 -1.83
CA TYR A 29 -4.68 15.43 -1.88
C TYR A 29 -4.38 14.60 -0.61
N GLY A 30 -4.72 15.12 0.56
CA GLY A 30 -4.47 14.44 1.83
C GLY A 30 -5.36 13.20 2.05
N ALA A 31 -6.51 13.12 1.39
CA ALA A 31 -7.42 11.98 1.54
C ALA A 31 -6.81 10.69 0.97
N TYR A 32 -5.90 10.77 0.00
CA TYR A 32 -5.28 9.57 -0.57
C TYR A 32 -4.48 8.77 0.47
N VAL A 33 -3.92 9.42 1.48
CA VAL A 33 -3.21 8.74 2.57
C VAL A 33 -4.16 7.79 3.32
N ARG A 34 -5.41 8.18 3.50
CA ARG A 34 -6.42 7.31 4.11
C ARG A 34 -6.69 6.06 3.26
N PHE A 35 -6.80 6.21 1.95
CA PHE A 35 -6.99 5.07 1.05
C PHE A 35 -5.78 4.15 1.04
N PHE A 36 -4.57 4.69 1.07
CA PHE A 36 -3.35 3.91 1.17
C PHE A 36 -3.27 3.15 2.49
N GLU A 37 -3.62 3.79 3.61
CA GLU A 37 -3.69 3.15 4.92
C GLU A 37 -4.66 1.97 4.92
N ILE A 38 -5.85 2.14 4.37
CA ILE A 38 -6.84 1.07 4.29
C ILE A 38 -6.27 -0.12 3.49
N ALA A 39 -5.72 0.13 2.31
CA ALA A 39 -5.18 -0.93 1.46
C ALA A 39 -4.00 -1.65 2.13
N GLU A 40 -3.10 -0.91 2.74
CA GLU A 40 -1.96 -1.43 3.48
C GLU A 40 -2.41 -2.30 4.66
N THR A 41 -3.29 -1.76 5.48
CA THR A 41 -3.76 -2.45 6.69
C THR A 41 -4.48 -3.75 6.35
N GLU A 42 -5.31 -3.73 5.32
CA GLU A 42 -6.02 -4.93 4.85
C GLU A 42 -5.07 -5.93 4.20
N MET A 43 -4.07 -5.48 3.45
CA MET A 43 -3.03 -6.36 2.92
C MET A 43 -2.27 -7.08 4.04
N PHE A 44 -1.82 -6.34 5.04
CA PHE A 44 -1.14 -6.93 6.20
C PHE A 44 -2.05 -7.92 6.92
N ARG A 45 -3.31 -7.54 7.19
CA ARG A 45 -4.28 -8.41 7.85
C ARG A 45 -4.54 -9.69 7.05
N HIS A 46 -4.66 -9.57 5.73
CA HIS A 46 -4.82 -10.70 4.83
C HIS A 46 -3.63 -11.68 4.89
N CYS A 47 -2.43 -11.16 5.11
CA CYS A 47 -1.21 -11.95 5.29
C CYS A 47 -1.03 -12.50 6.72
N GLY A 48 -2.01 -12.35 7.60
CA GLY A 48 -1.90 -12.76 8.99
C GLY A 48 -1.02 -11.84 9.84
N LEU A 49 -0.85 -10.61 9.41
CA LEU A 49 0.07 -9.62 9.99
C LEU A 49 -0.69 -8.38 10.47
N ALA A 50 -1.75 -8.54 11.28
CA ALA A 50 -2.36 -7.37 11.91
C ALA A 50 -1.27 -6.56 12.62
N TYR A 51 -1.24 -5.23 12.43
CA TYR A 51 -0.14 -4.40 12.92
C TYR A 51 0.14 -4.54 14.41
N LYS A 52 -0.91 -4.63 15.23
CA LYS A 52 -0.75 -4.88 16.65
C LYS A 52 0.06 -6.14 16.93
N ASP A 53 -0.24 -7.22 16.22
CA ASP A 53 0.44 -8.51 16.40
C ASP A 53 1.88 -8.46 15.88
N VAL A 54 2.12 -7.76 14.78
CA VAL A 54 3.46 -7.56 14.21
C VAL A 54 4.36 -6.84 15.21
N PHE A 55 3.88 -5.75 15.80
CA PHE A 55 4.65 -4.96 16.74
C PHE A 55 4.96 -5.74 18.01
N ASP A 56 4.00 -6.48 18.53
CA ASP A 56 4.20 -7.28 19.71
C ASP A 56 5.07 -8.52 19.46
N ARG A 57 4.84 -9.21 18.33
CA ARG A 57 5.56 -10.45 17.99
C ARG A 57 7.05 -10.20 17.70
N TYR A 58 7.39 -9.13 16.99
CA TYR A 58 8.75 -8.87 16.53
C TYR A 58 9.48 -7.81 17.34
N GLY A 59 8.82 -7.10 18.24
CA GLY A 59 9.42 -6.02 19.03
C GLY A 59 9.90 -4.85 18.17
N ILE A 60 9.15 -4.51 17.13
CA ILE A 60 9.50 -3.49 16.15
C ILE A 60 8.38 -2.47 15.98
N PHE A 61 8.73 -1.33 15.39
CA PHE A 61 7.80 -0.42 14.73
C PHE A 61 8.22 -0.22 13.28
N LEU A 62 7.31 0.28 12.47
CA LEU A 62 7.51 0.56 11.04
C LEU A 62 7.17 2.02 10.71
N PRO A 63 7.90 2.99 11.27
CA PRO A 63 7.69 4.39 10.94
C PRO A 63 7.94 4.68 9.46
N ARG A 64 7.28 5.72 8.95
CA ARG A 64 7.40 6.17 7.57
C ARG A 64 8.56 7.15 7.47
N LYS A 65 9.51 6.87 6.58
CA LYS A 65 10.63 7.76 6.28
C LYS A 65 10.29 8.74 5.15
N ALA A 66 9.52 8.29 4.18
CA ALA A 66 9.18 9.07 3.01
C ALA A 66 7.79 8.66 2.50
N ILE A 67 7.12 9.61 1.87
CA ILE A 67 5.88 9.41 1.15
C ILE A 67 5.93 10.22 -0.14
N HIS A 68 5.42 9.63 -1.22
CA HIS A 68 5.31 10.27 -2.53
C HIS A 68 3.93 9.95 -3.12
N ASN A 69 3.28 10.96 -3.65
CA ASN A 69 1.99 10.82 -4.33
C ASN A 69 2.01 11.59 -5.64
N GLU A 70 1.40 11.00 -6.67
CA GLU A 70 1.12 11.63 -7.95
C GLU A 70 -0.35 11.48 -8.28
N PHE A 71 -0.94 12.52 -8.85
CA PHE A 71 -2.37 12.59 -9.13
C PHE A 71 -2.56 12.78 -10.64
N PHE A 72 -3.32 11.90 -11.27
CA PHE A 72 -3.46 11.88 -12.73
C PHE A 72 -4.82 12.38 -13.19
N HIS A 73 -5.89 12.05 -12.46
CA HIS A 73 -7.22 12.61 -12.68
C HIS A 73 -8.04 12.60 -11.39
N PRO A 74 -8.96 13.58 -11.26
CA PRO A 74 -9.72 13.72 -10.02
C PRO A 74 -10.72 12.58 -9.82
N ALA A 75 -10.94 12.22 -8.57
CA ALA A 75 -12.06 11.40 -8.15
C ALA A 75 -13.11 12.29 -7.48
N ARG A 76 -14.37 11.94 -7.63
CA ARG A 76 -15.52 12.70 -7.13
C ARG A 76 -16.26 11.91 -6.07
N LEU A 77 -17.12 12.58 -5.32
CA LEU A 77 -18.00 11.95 -4.35
C LEU A 77 -18.75 10.76 -4.98
N ASP A 78 -18.80 9.66 -4.26
CA ASP A 78 -19.42 8.39 -4.65
C ASP A 78 -18.71 7.62 -5.77
N ASP A 79 -17.60 8.11 -6.29
CA ASP A 79 -16.76 7.30 -7.17
C ASP A 79 -16.25 6.07 -6.43
N ARG A 80 -16.27 4.93 -7.11
CA ARG A 80 -15.73 3.67 -6.60
C ARG A 80 -14.27 3.55 -7.01
N LEU A 81 -13.40 3.45 -6.02
CA LEU A 81 -11.97 3.30 -6.22
C LEU A 81 -11.55 1.87 -5.92
N ARG A 82 -10.63 1.37 -6.73
CA ARG A 82 -9.85 0.18 -6.41
C ARG A 82 -8.45 0.64 -6.05
N VAL A 83 -8.03 0.33 -4.84
CA VAL A 83 -6.74 0.74 -4.29
C VAL A 83 -5.88 -0.49 -4.13
N ALA A 84 -4.83 -0.56 -4.92
CA ALA A 84 -3.86 -1.65 -4.88
C ALA A 84 -2.70 -1.29 -3.96
N ALA A 85 -2.29 -2.23 -3.12
CA ALA A 85 -1.11 -2.13 -2.28
C ALA A 85 -0.19 -3.33 -2.53
N TYR A 86 1.10 -3.09 -2.57
CA TYR A 86 2.09 -4.16 -2.74
C TYR A 86 3.48 -3.70 -2.28
N VAL A 87 4.31 -4.66 -1.89
CA VAL A 87 5.71 -4.40 -1.53
C VAL A 87 6.54 -4.39 -2.82
N GLY A 88 7.21 -3.28 -3.10
CA GLY A 88 8.03 -3.12 -4.30
C GLY A 88 9.49 -3.43 -4.07
N LYS A 89 10.12 -2.71 -3.16
CA LYS A 89 11.56 -2.86 -2.85
C LYS A 89 11.73 -3.30 -1.40
N VAL A 90 12.68 -4.18 -1.17
CA VAL A 90 13.04 -4.65 0.17
C VAL A 90 14.53 -4.46 0.38
N GLY A 91 14.91 -3.66 1.37
CA GLY A 91 16.28 -3.53 1.85
C GLY A 91 16.48 -4.30 3.16
N ARG A 92 17.62 -4.11 3.79
CA ARG A 92 17.90 -4.76 5.07
C ARG A 92 16.99 -4.26 6.21
N THR A 93 16.82 -2.94 6.30
CA THR A 93 16.09 -2.27 7.38
C THR A 93 14.84 -1.55 6.89
N SER A 94 14.58 -1.55 5.58
CA SER A 94 13.47 -0.79 5.01
C SER A 94 12.78 -1.55 3.90
N MET A 95 11.54 -1.19 3.64
CA MET A 95 10.78 -1.65 2.47
C MET A 95 9.95 -0.51 1.91
N THR A 96 9.66 -0.58 0.63
CA THR A 96 8.79 0.37 -0.04
C THR A 96 7.44 -0.30 -0.31
N LEU A 97 6.37 0.33 0.16
CA LEU A 97 5.01 -0.01 -0.24
C LEU A 97 4.60 0.89 -1.39
N ASN A 98 4.12 0.28 -2.45
CA ASN A 98 3.55 0.98 -3.60
C ASN A 98 2.02 0.93 -3.53
N PHE A 99 1.39 1.98 -4.03
CA PHE A 99 -0.06 2.12 -4.10
C PHE A 99 -0.45 2.62 -5.48
N ASP A 100 -1.42 1.96 -6.10
CA ASP A 100 -2.02 2.40 -7.35
C ASP A 100 -3.53 2.52 -7.15
N VAL A 101 -4.09 3.64 -7.55
CA VAL A 101 -5.52 3.93 -7.42
C VAL A 101 -6.16 3.97 -8.79
N LEU A 102 -7.18 3.12 -8.97
CA LEU A 102 -8.01 3.10 -10.18
C LEU A 102 -9.42 3.58 -9.81
N ASN A 103 -10.00 4.37 -10.70
CA ASN A 103 -11.37 4.85 -10.56
C ASN A 103 -12.22 4.16 -11.63
N ASP A 104 -13.28 3.49 -11.21
CA ASP A 104 -14.17 2.78 -12.14
C ASP A 104 -14.87 3.72 -13.14
N ALA A 105 -14.99 5.01 -12.81
CA ALA A 105 -15.58 6.01 -13.69
C ALA A 105 -14.67 6.43 -14.87
N ARG A 106 -13.38 6.08 -14.84
CA ARG A 106 -12.42 6.53 -15.83
C ARG A 106 -11.25 5.54 -15.97
N PRO A 107 -10.83 5.17 -17.19
CA PRO A 107 -9.71 4.25 -17.40
C PRO A 107 -8.38 4.88 -16.98
N GLY A 108 -7.41 4.02 -16.66
CA GLY A 108 -6.08 4.38 -16.23
C GLY A 108 -5.97 4.66 -14.73
N LEU A 109 -4.77 5.03 -14.31
CA LEU A 109 -4.51 5.38 -12.91
C LEU A 109 -5.12 6.74 -12.56
N ALA A 110 -5.86 6.81 -11.46
CA ALA A 110 -6.32 8.07 -10.89
C ALA A 110 -5.21 8.73 -10.06
N ALA A 111 -4.47 7.92 -9.31
CA ALA A 111 -3.33 8.36 -8.50
C ALA A 111 -2.37 7.19 -8.30
N ALA A 112 -1.14 7.50 -7.94
CA ALA A 112 -0.15 6.51 -7.55
C ALA A 112 0.75 7.11 -6.47
N GLY A 113 1.28 6.25 -5.61
CA GLY A 113 2.18 6.69 -4.57
C GLY A 113 3.04 5.55 -4.04
N TRP A 114 3.96 5.92 -3.17
CA TRP A 114 4.77 4.97 -2.42
C TRP A 114 5.13 5.54 -1.06
N MET A 115 5.39 4.63 -0.14
CA MET A 115 5.89 4.94 1.20
C MET A 115 7.10 4.08 1.51
N VAL A 116 8.12 4.67 2.11
CA VAL A 116 9.25 3.93 2.65
C VAL A 116 9.03 3.72 4.14
N LEU A 117 8.97 2.47 4.55
CA LEU A 117 8.88 2.05 5.94
C LEU A 117 10.27 1.65 6.42
N VAL A 118 10.66 2.13 7.59
CA VAL A 118 11.92 1.72 8.23
C VAL A 118 11.59 0.86 9.43
N CYS A 119 12.18 -0.33 9.48
CA CYS A 119 12.08 -1.20 10.65
C CYS A 119 12.98 -0.66 11.75
N VAL A 120 12.41 -0.38 12.90
CA VAL A 120 13.16 0.09 14.07
C VAL A 120 12.85 -0.78 15.28
N ASP A 121 13.84 -0.87 16.17
CA ASP A 121 13.64 -1.46 17.49
C ASP A 121 12.59 -0.66 18.26
N ARG A 122 11.64 -1.35 18.87
CA ARG A 122 10.49 -0.75 19.53
C ARG A 122 10.87 0.14 20.70
N GLU A 123 11.92 -0.23 21.44
CA GLU A 123 12.34 0.50 22.62
C GLU A 123 13.31 1.64 22.30
N LYS A 124 14.28 1.35 21.45
CA LYS A 124 15.39 2.27 21.15
C LYS A 124 15.11 3.16 19.92
N LEU A 125 14.12 2.80 19.13
CA LEU A 125 13.76 3.47 17.85
C LEU A 125 14.94 3.57 16.87
N LYS A 126 15.87 2.61 16.93
CA LYS A 126 17.01 2.52 16.01
C LYS A 126 16.71 1.54 14.89
N PRO A 127 17.23 1.78 13.66
CA PRO A 127 17.07 0.87 12.54
C PRO A 127 17.52 -0.55 12.90
N ARG A 128 16.73 -1.51 12.47
CA ARG A 128 16.91 -2.92 12.73
C ARG A 128 16.52 -3.71 11.48
N ALA A 129 17.13 -4.86 11.27
CA ALA A 129 16.81 -5.70 10.13
C ALA A 129 15.33 -6.12 10.14
N LEU A 130 14.71 -6.06 8.96
CA LEU A 130 13.35 -6.57 8.78
C LEU A 130 13.30 -8.07 9.14
N PRO A 131 12.33 -8.50 9.95
CA PRO A 131 12.20 -9.91 10.28
C PRO A 131 11.96 -10.77 9.03
N PRO A 132 12.72 -11.84 8.81
CA PRO A 132 12.53 -12.71 7.63
C PRO A 132 11.10 -13.29 7.55
N ALA A 133 10.49 -13.63 8.69
CA ALA A 133 9.12 -14.15 8.74
C ALA A 133 8.09 -13.11 8.26
N LEU A 134 8.30 -11.84 8.54
CA LEU A 134 7.47 -10.74 8.04
C LEU A 134 7.53 -10.68 6.51
N LEU A 135 8.73 -10.69 5.94
CA LEU A 135 8.94 -10.65 4.49
C LEU A 135 8.35 -11.88 3.80
N GLN A 136 8.50 -13.04 4.41
CA GLN A 136 7.94 -14.28 3.89
C GLN A 136 6.40 -14.24 3.86
N ALA A 137 5.77 -13.70 4.90
CA ALA A 137 4.32 -13.55 4.95
C ALA A 137 3.81 -12.55 3.91
N LEU A 138 4.59 -11.51 3.58
CA LEU A 138 4.25 -10.51 2.56
C LEU A 138 4.58 -10.96 1.13
N ALA A 139 5.29 -12.08 0.95
CA ALA A 139 5.73 -12.54 -0.37
C ALA A 139 4.61 -12.66 -1.42
N PRO A 140 3.37 -13.08 -1.09
CA PRO A 140 2.28 -13.11 -2.07
C PRO A 140 1.93 -11.76 -2.69
N HIS A 141 2.32 -10.66 -2.05
CA HIS A 141 2.08 -9.29 -2.50
C HIS A 141 3.38 -8.49 -2.65
N THR A 142 4.49 -9.17 -2.87
CA THR A 142 5.81 -8.56 -3.13
C THR A 142 6.18 -8.77 -4.59
N LEU A 143 6.17 -7.69 -5.38
CA LEU A 143 6.45 -7.75 -6.81
C LEU A 143 6.90 -6.38 -7.34
N PRO A 144 7.63 -6.37 -8.49
CA PRO A 144 8.05 -5.11 -9.11
C PRO A 144 6.85 -4.29 -9.58
N LEU A 145 7.01 -2.97 -9.60
CA LEU A 145 5.98 -2.02 -10.05
C LEU A 145 5.42 -2.37 -11.44
N ALA A 146 6.28 -2.69 -12.39
CA ALA A 146 5.84 -3.02 -13.74
C ALA A 146 4.94 -4.27 -13.77
N ALA A 147 5.28 -5.30 -13.00
CA ALA A 147 4.48 -6.52 -12.89
C ALA A 147 3.14 -6.25 -12.21
N ALA A 148 3.13 -5.43 -11.17
CA ALA A 148 1.91 -5.04 -10.47
C ALA A 148 0.96 -4.29 -11.41
N ARG A 149 1.46 -3.31 -12.14
CA ARG A 149 0.66 -2.53 -13.09
C ARG A 149 0.16 -3.35 -14.25
N ALA A 150 0.96 -4.29 -14.76
CA ALA A 150 0.49 -5.25 -15.75
C ALA A 150 -0.69 -6.09 -15.23
N ALA A 151 -0.61 -6.56 -13.99
CA ALA A 151 -1.70 -7.30 -13.35
C ALA A 151 -2.96 -6.46 -13.16
N LEU A 152 -2.82 -5.13 -12.98
CA LEU A 152 -3.93 -4.19 -12.86
C LEU A 152 -4.50 -3.75 -14.22
N GLY A 153 -3.85 -4.14 -15.32
CA GLY A 153 -4.27 -3.76 -16.67
C GLY A 153 -3.97 -2.29 -17.02
N VAL A 154 -2.98 -1.69 -16.36
CA VAL A 154 -2.56 -0.31 -16.63
C VAL A 154 -1.15 -0.27 -17.17
N THR A 155 -0.91 0.68 -18.08
CA THR A 155 0.43 0.97 -18.62
C THR A 155 1.13 1.97 -17.70
N THR A 156 2.44 1.82 -17.58
CA THR A 156 3.30 2.73 -16.80
C THR A 156 3.55 4.03 -17.56
#